data_16d9d8581067068a21181d17e367b903
#
_entry.id   16d9d8581067068a21181d17e367b903
#
_cell.length_a   1.000
_cell.length_b   1.000
_cell.length_c   1.000
_cell.angle_alpha   90.00
_cell.angle_beta   90.00
_cell.angle_gamma   90.00
#
_symmetry.space_group_name_H-M   'P 1'
#
loop_
_entity.id
_entity.type
_entity.pdbx_description
1 polymer ?
#
loop_
_entity_poly.entity_id
_entity_poly.type
_entity_poly.pdbx_seq_one_letter_code
_entity_poly.pdbx_strand_id
1 'polypeptide(L)'
;MKNCWIVGASSGIGFELAKKLCINGYNVVASARSLENLNILKNQIEDDKKSTKDSQNCGDIMIEAVDVEDYEALKKTWQNILEKNHKIDLVIFASAIYEQMDLRDFDLELSKKIIHVNFDGFLNFLHLITPHFMQNKNGHIATIASVAGYRGLPKSLAYGASKSAMINLCEGIYPELKANNIALSIINPGFVKTRLTAKNNFPMPFLISQEQASDYIYQGLMAKKFEIHFPKKFTFILKFLRIIPYKIYLPIINNIYRKNHQK
;
A
#
# COMPACT_ATOMS: atom_id res chain seq x y z
N MET A 1 21.54 -7.04 -9.02
CA MET A 1 20.52 -6.54 -8.06
C MET A 1 19.12 -6.67 -8.65
N LYS A 2 18.07 -6.73 -7.85
CA LYS A 2 16.66 -6.73 -8.31
C LYS A 2 16.16 -5.30 -8.42
N ASN A 3 15.27 -5.04 -9.36
CA ASN A 3 14.68 -3.72 -9.54
C ASN A 3 13.24 -3.67 -9.02
N CYS A 4 12.92 -2.61 -8.27
CA CYS A 4 11.60 -2.39 -7.68
C CYS A 4 11.06 -1.01 -8.04
N TRP A 5 9.77 -0.94 -8.39
CA TRP A 5 9.05 0.33 -8.51
C TRP A 5 8.02 0.46 -7.40
N ILE A 6 8.09 1.57 -6.63
CA ILE A 6 7.13 1.89 -5.56
C ILE A 6 6.41 3.18 -5.92
N VAL A 7 5.09 3.11 -6.04
CA VAL A 7 4.22 4.27 -6.24
C VAL A 7 3.57 4.62 -4.90
N GLY A 8 3.75 5.88 -4.44
CA GLY A 8 3.32 6.33 -3.11
C GLY A 8 4.44 6.32 -2.07
N ALA A 9 5.70 6.60 -2.49
CA ALA A 9 6.89 6.53 -1.65
C ALA A 9 7.23 7.85 -0.92
N SER A 10 6.43 8.92 -1.03
CA SER A 10 6.76 10.23 -0.42
C SER A 10 6.56 10.31 1.10
N SER A 11 5.92 9.33 1.72
CA SER A 11 5.68 9.31 3.17
C SER A 11 5.18 7.95 3.65
N GLY A 12 5.19 7.75 4.97
CA GLY A 12 4.52 6.61 5.60
C GLY A 12 5.16 5.27 5.24
N ILE A 13 4.32 4.26 5.05
CA ILE A 13 4.77 2.89 4.79
C ILE A 13 5.59 2.80 3.50
N GLY A 14 5.17 3.48 2.43
CA GLY A 14 5.90 3.45 1.14
C GLY A 14 7.30 4.03 1.23
N PHE A 15 7.48 5.08 2.04
CA PHE A 15 8.77 5.73 2.30
C PHE A 15 9.74 4.77 3.03
N GLU A 16 9.31 4.21 4.17
CA GLU A 16 10.15 3.29 4.94
C GLU A 16 10.42 1.98 4.20
N LEU A 17 9.46 1.52 3.39
CA LEU A 17 9.65 0.32 2.57
C LEU A 17 10.66 0.55 1.44
N ALA A 18 10.69 1.75 0.83
CA ALA A 18 11.70 2.12 -0.16
C ALA A 18 13.10 2.09 0.45
N LYS A 19 13.28 2.70 1.64
CA LYS A 19 14.54 2.63 2.40
C LYS A 19 14.95 1.18 2.69
N LYS A 20 14.01 0.38 3.22
CA LYS A 20 14.25 -1.01 3.55
C LYS A 20 14.69 -1.83 2.36
N LEU A 21 14.04 -1.66 1.20
CA LEU A 21 14.38 -2.38 -0.03
C LEU A 21 15.75 -1.96 -0.56
N CYS A 22 16.09 -0.66 -0.58
CA CYS A 22 17.42 -0.18 -0.99
C CYS A 22 18.54 -0.78 -0.14
N ILE A 23 18.40 -0.74 1.19
CA ILE A 23 19.40 -1.30 2.12
C ILE A 23 19.58 -2.81 1.92
N ASN A 24 18.52 -3.50 1.46
CA ASN A 24 18.55 -4.94 1.19
C ASN A 24 18.82 -5.28 -0.30
N GLY A 25 19.48 -4.39 -1.03
CA GLY A 25 20.05 -4.69 -2.35
C GLY A 25 19.06 -4.58 -3.53
N TYR A 26 17.93 -3.86 -3.37
CA TYR A 26 17.05 -3.53 -4.49
C TYR A 26 17.40 -2.15 -5.04
N ASN A 27 17.54 -2.04 -6.37
CA ASN A 27 17.42 -0.74 -7.01
C ASN A 27 15.96 -0.31 -6.98
N VAL A 28 15.68 0.83 -6.38
CA VAL A 28 14.31 1.31 -6.17
C VAL A 28 14.03 2.52 -7.03
N VAL A 29 12.96 2.47 -7.82
CA VAL A 29 12.33 3.65 -8.38
C VAL A 29 11.20 4.05 -7.44
N ALA A 30 11.33 5.21 -6.81
CA ALA A 30 10.36 5.76 -5.88
C ALA A 30 9.54 6.85 -6.57
N SER A 31 8.22 6.67 -6.62
CA SER A 31 7.31 7.62 -7.27
C SER A 31 6.25 8.14 -6.33
N ALA A 32 5.96 9.43 -6.42
CA ALA A 32 4.86 10.10 -5.73
C ALA A 32 4.66 11.51 -6.33
N ARG A 33 3.60 12.23 -5.93
CA ARG A 33 3.34 13.61 -6.40
C ARG A 33 4.37 14.63 -5.92
N SER A 34 4.81 14.52 -4.67
CA SER A 34 5.73 15.49 -4.05
C SER A 34 7.17 15.13 -4.37
N LEU A 35 7.78 15.85 -5.32
CA LEU A 35 9.21 15.74 -5.62
C LEU A 35 10.08 16.13 -4.42
N GLU A 36 9.65 17.11 -3.62
CA GLU A 36 10.35 17.52 -2.39
C GLU A 36 10.50 16.35 -1.41
N ASN A 37 9.39 15.66 -1.10
CA ASN A 37 9.44 14.51 -0.19
C ASN A 37 10.21 13.31 -0.78
N LEU A 38 10.21 13.14 -2.10
CA LEU A 38 11.04 12.14 -2.76
C LEU A 38 12.53 12.48 -2.66
N ASN A 39 12.92 13.76 -2.75
CA ASN A 39 14.29 14.19 -2.51
C ASN A 39 14.71 13.95 -1.05
N ILE A 40 13.83 14.19 -0.08
CA ILE A 40 14.09 13.84 1.33
C ILE A 40 14.35 12.33 1.47
N LEU A 41 13.52 11.49 0.85
CA LEU A 41 13.71 10.04 0.84
C LEU A 41 15.08 9.65 0.25
N LYS A 42 15.41 10.22 -0.90
CA LYS A 42 16.68 9.95 -1.59
C LYS A 42 17.88 10.30 -0.69
N ASN A 43 17.89 11.50 -0.12
CA ASN A 43 18.97 11.95 0.76
C ASN A 43 19.11 11.03 1.98
N GLN A 44 18.01 10.65 2.62
CA GLN A 44 18.05 9.72 3.76
C GLN A 44 18.62 8.35 3.37
N ILE A 45 18.25 7.80 2.22
CA ILE A 45 18.81 6.52 1.73
C ILE A 45 20.31 6.64 1.47
N GLU A 46 20.75 7.73 0.85
CA GLU A 46 22.17 7.98 0.59
C GLU A 46 22.98 8.12 1.89
N ASP A 47 22.42 8.74 2.91
CA ASP A 47 23.08 8.86 4.24
C ASP A 47 23.06 7.53 5.00
N ASP A 48 21.97 6.79 4.97
CA ASP A 48 21.87 5.45 5.55
C ASP A 48 22.91 4.49 4.91
N LYS A 49 23.12 4.57 3.59
CA LYS A 49 24.16 3.79 2.88
C LYS A 49 25.56 4.11 3.38
N LYS A 50 25.90 5.39 3.57
CA LYS A 50 27.22 5.81 4.07
C LYS A 50 27.50 5.28 5.49
N SER A 51 26.47 5.13 6.30
CA SER A 51 26.56 4.65 7.69
C SER A 51 26.56 3.12 7.82
N THR A 52 26.21 2.40 6.75
CA THR A 52 26.11 0.93 6.74
C THR A 52 27.46 0.30 6.40
N LYS A 53 27.90 -0.70 7.20
CA LYS A 53 29.16 -1.43 6.95
C LYS A 53 29.18 -2.17 5.59
N ASP A 54 28.03 -2.58 5.08
CA ASP A 54 27.83 -3.31 3.81
C ASP A 54 27.31 -2.39 2.68
N SER A 55 27.80 -1.15 2.59
CA SER A 55 27.33 -0.16 1.61
C SER A 55 27.39 -0.66 0.15
N GLN A 56 28.30 -1.56 -0.17
CA GLN A 56 28.44 -2.17 -1.50
C GLN A 56 27.26 -3.09 -1.89
N ASN A 57 26.51 -3.59 -0.93
CA ASN A 57 25.34 -4.46 -1.16
C ASN A 57 24.02 -3.69 -1.20
N CYS A 58 24.02 -2.38 -0.94
CA CYS A 58 22.84 -1.53 -1.04
C CYS A 58 22.52 -1.23 -2.50
N GLY A 59 21.23 -1.26 -2.86
CA GLY A 59 20.76 -0.85 -4.18
C GLY A 59 20.69 0.67 -4.33
N ASP A 60 20.46 1.15 -5.55
CA ASP A 60 20.33 2.57 -5.87
C ASP A 60 18.89 3.05 -5.78
N ILE A 61 18.73 4.37 -5.61
CA ILE A 61 17.43 5.02 -5.64
C ILE A 61 17.32 6.00 -6.80
N MET A 62 16.27 5.86 -7.59
CA MET A 62 15.80 6.83 -8.57
C MET A 62 14.45 7.38 -8.11
N ILE A 63 14.20 8.66 -8.34
CA ILE A 63 12.94 9.30 -7.99
C ILE A 63 12.23 9.82 -9.23
N GLU A 64 10.91 9.63 -9.32
CA GLU A 64 10.08 10.09 -10.43
C GLU A 64 8.78 10.70 -9.87
N ALA A 65 8.55 12.00 -10.12
CA ALA A 65 7.33 12.66 -9.66
C ALA A 65 6.17 12.28 -10.59
N VAL A 66 5.10 11.69 -10.01
CA VAL A 66 3.92 11.29 -10.78
C VAL A 66 2.66 11.27 -9.90
N ASP A 67 1.53 11.69 -10.47
CA ASP A 67 0.21 11.50 -9.88
C ASP A 67 -0.44 10.23 -10.45
N VAL A 68 -0.95 9.37 -9.58
CA VAL A 68 -1.64 8.13 -9.98
C VAL A 68 -2.98 8.36 -10.69
N GLU A 69 -3.52 9.56 -10.57
CA GLU A 69 -4.74 9.98 -11.25
C GLU A 69 -4.48 10.37 -12.71
N ASP A 70 -3.24 10.78 -13.05
CA ASP A 70 -2.82 11.10 -14.41
C ASP A 70 -2.26 9.86 -15.10
N TYR A 71 -3.13 9.18 -15.86
CA TYR A 71 -2.78 7.96 -16.56
C TYR A 71 -1.64 8.14 -17.56
N GLU A 72 -1.61 9.24 -18.33
CA GLU A 72 -0.57 9.47 -19.33
C GLU A 72 0.79 9.79 -18.68
N ALA A 73 0.80 10.55 -17.60
CA ALA A 73 2.01 10.77 -16.81
C ALA A 73 2.53 9.45 -16.20
N LEU A 74 1.63 8.62 -15.64
CA LEU A 74 1.99 7.33 -15.08
C LEU A 74 2.55 6.38 -16.15
N LYS A 75 1.94 6.35 -17.34
CA LYS A 75 2.39 5.57 -18.50
C LYS A 75 3.78 6.01 -18.97
N LYS A 76 4.01 7.32 -19.11
CA LYS A 76 5.33 7.86 -19.46
C LYS A 76 6.39 7.48 -18.43
N THR A 77 6.04 7.59 -17.14
CA THR A 77 6.94 7.17 -16.05
C THR A 77 7.29 5.69 -16.17
N TRP A 78 6.31 4.82 -16.41
CA TRP A 78 6.53 3.39 -16.58
C TRP A 78 7.45 3.08 -17.78
N GLN A 79 7.24 3.73 -18.91
CA GLN A 79 8.09 3.58 -20.10
C GLN A 79 9.54 3.98 -19.80
N ASN A 80 9.75 5.15 -19.17
CA ASN A 80 11.09 5.61 -18.76
C ASN A 80 11.78 4.62 -17.81
N ILE A 81 11.00 3.99 -16.90
CA ILE A 81 11.53 2.98 -15.98
C ILE A 81 12.01 1.75 -16.74
N LEU A 82 11.24 1.26 -17.70
CA LEU A 82 11.61 0.09 -18.51
C LEU A 82 12.82 0.35 -19.41
N GLU A 83 12.93 1.55 -19.99
CA GLU A 83 14.08 1.94 -20.82
C GLU A 83 15.38 1.94 -20.01
N LYS A 84 15.33 2.44 -18.77
CA LYS A 84 16.52 2.51 -17.90
C LYS A 84 16.90 1.19 -17.23
N ASN A 85 15.91 0.37 -16.89
CA ASN A 85 16.12 -0.81 -16.05
C ASN A 85 15.93 -2.15 -16.77
N HIS A 86 15.42 -2.16 -17.99
CA HIS A 86 15.11 -3.33 -18.85
C HIS A 86 14.24 -4.41 -18.20
N LYS A 87 14.33 -4.59 -16.88
CA LYS A 87 13.55 -5.58 -16.12
C LYS A 87 13.16 -5.04 -14.76
N ILE A 88 11.90 -5.18 -14.41
CA ILE A 88 11.37 -4.89 -13.06
C ILE A 88 10.92 -6.20 -12.42
N ASP A 89 11.45 -6.49 -11.24
CA ASP A 89 11.19 -7.74 -10.51
C ASP A 89 10.04 -7.60 -9.50
N LEU A 90 9.84 -6.38 -8.96
CA LEU A 90 8.84 -6.08 -7.93
C LEU A 90 8.20 -4.72 -8.22
N VAL A 91 6.88 -4.67 -8.13
CA VAL A 91 6.13 -3.40 -8.15
C VAL A 91 5.24 -3.30 -6.93
N ILE A 92 5.14 -2.10 -6.35
CA ILE A 92 4.36 -1.86 -5.13
C ILE A 92 3.49 -0.62 -5.30
N PHE A 93 2.17 -0.80 -5.23
CA PHE A 93 1.23 0.32 -5.15
C PHE A 93 0.93 0.66 -3.70
N ALA A 94 1.43 1.83 -3.24
CA ALA A 94 1.30 2.33 -1.89
C ALA A 94 0.57 3.68 -1.80
N SER A 95 0.13 4.24 -2.94
CA SER A 95 -0.62 5.50 -2.95
C SER A 95 -1.97 5.35 -2.30
N ALA A 96 -2.30 6.26 -1.40
CA ALA A 96 -3.63 6.35 -0.82
C ALA A 96 -3.87 7.73 -0.19
N ILE A 97 -5.13 8.13 -0.16
CA ILE A 97 -5.63 9.19 0.69
C ILE A 97 -6.70 8.63 1.63
N TYR A 98 -6.84 9.27 2.77
CA TYR A 98 -7.78 8.89 3.83
C TYR A 98 -8.31 10.12 4.52
N GLU A 99 -9.61 10.16 4.74
CA GLU A 99 -10.28 11.07 5.66
C GLU A 99 -11.36 10.30 6.43
N GLN A 100 -11.52 10.65 7.70
CA GLN A 100 -12.65 10.15 8.48
C GLN A 100 -13.93 10.79 7.95
N MET A 101 -14.98 9.99 7.82
CA MET A 101 -16.26 10.44 7.32
C MET A 101 -17.38 9.62 7.94
N ASP A 102 -18.40 10.28 8.45
CA ASP A 102 -19.68 9.64 8.81
C ASP A 102 -20.82 10.21 7.95
N LEU A 103 -22.03 9.65 8.08
CA LEU A 103 -23.16 10.06 7.23
C LEU A 103 -23.67 11.48 7.49
N ARG A 104 -23.36 12.06 8.66
CA ARG A 104 -23.79 13.43 8.98
C ARG A 104 -22.94 14.47 8.23
N ASP A 105 -21.67 14.14 8.06
CA ASP A 105 -20.69 15.00 7.40
C ASP A 105 -20.22 14.34 6.08
N PHE A 106 -21.19 13.72 5.33
CA PHE A 106 -20.86 13.00 4.11
C PHE A 106 -20.48 13.97 2.98
N ASP A 107 -19.21 13.98 2.62
CA ASP A 107 -18.67 14.74 1.51
C ASP A 107 -18.56 13.84 0.27
N LEU A 108 -19.41 14.12 -0.73
CA LEU A 108 -19.46 13.35 -1.98
C LEU A 108 -18.18 13.52 -2.81
N GLU A 109 -17.68 14.76 -2.93
CA GLU A 109 -16.50 15.02 -3.78
C GLU A 109 -15.25 14.43 -3.16
N LEU A 110 -15.08 14.54 -1.84
CA LEU A 110 -14.01 13.87 -1.13
C LEU A 110 -14.12 12.34 -1.24
N SER A 111 -15.34 11.79 -1.16
CA SER A 111 -15.58 10.36 -1.34
C SER A 111 -15.16 9.87 -2.72
N LYS A 112 -15.54 10.59 -3.78
CA LYS A 112 -15.10 10.32 -5.16
C LYS A 112 -13.58 10.41 -5.28
N LYS A 113 -12.96 11.44 -4.70
CA LYS A 113 -11.51 11.62 -4.70
C LYS A 113 -10.79 10.45 -4.03
N ILE A 114 -11.31 9.95 -2.90
CA ILE A 114 -10.74 8.78 -2.20
C ILE A 114 -10.82 7.54 -3.10
N ILE A 115 -11.96 7.28 -3.75
CA ILE A 115 -12.10 6.16 -4.68
C ILE A 115 -11.13 6.32 -5.85
N HIS A 116 -11.09 7.50 -6.46
CA HIS A 116 -10.27 7.78 -7.64
C HIS A 116 -8.76 7.60 -7.36
N VAL A 117 -8.25 8.19 -6.28
CA VAL A 117 -6.82 8.00 -5.93
C VAL A 117 -6.51 6.57 -5.54
N ASN A 118 -7.34 5.95 -4.67
CA ASN A 118 -6.99 4.68 -4.05
C ASN A 118 -7.27 3.48 -4.96
N PHE A 119 -8.36 3.51 -5.73
CA PHE A 119 -8.80 2.38 -6.54
C PHE A 119 -8.60 2.59 -8.03
N ASP A 120 -9.06 3.70 -8.62
CA ASP A 120 -8.83 3.95 -10.05
C ASP A 120 -7.34 4.13 -10.34
N GLY A 121 -6.60 4.82 -9.45
CA GLY A 121 -5.14 4.88 -9.52
C GLY A 121 -4.47 3.49 -9.46
N PHE A 122 -5.03 2.56 -8.68
CA PHE A 122 -4.56 1.17 -8.68
C PHE A 122 -4.91 0.44 -9.98
N LEU A 123 -6.09 0.67 -10.56
CA LEU A 123 -6.45 0.11 -11.87
C LEU A 123 -5.53 0.63 -12.97
N ASN A 124 -5.24 1.93 -13.00
CA ASN A 124 -4.28 2.55 -13.92
C ASN A 124 -2.91 1.87 -13.82
N PHE A 125 -2.41 1.76 -12.60
CA PHE A 125 -1.13 1.10 -12.32
C PHE A 125 -1.13 -0.36 -12.80
N LEU A 126 -2.15 -1.14 -12.44
CA LEU A 126 -2.27 -2.54 -12.81
C LEU A 126 -2.33 -2.73 -14.33
N HIS A 127 -3.12 -1.90 -15.03
CA HIS A 127 -3.20 -1.92 -16.50
C HIS A 127 -1.82 -1.73 -17.16
N LEU A 128 -1.02 -0.79 -16.67
CA LEU A 128 0.30 -0.48 -17.23
C LEU A 128 1.33 -1.58 -17.01
N ILE A 129 1.36 -2.18 -15.83
CA ILE A 129 2.40 -3.16 -15.48
C ILE A 129 2.07 -4.57 -15.98
N THR A 130 0.79 -4.92 -16.10
CA THR A 130 0.36 -6.30 -16.42
C THR A 130 1.00 -6.86 -17.70
N PRO A 131 1.05 -6.14 -18.86
CA PRO A 131 1.67 -6.67 -20.06
C PRO A 131 3.12 -7.12 -19.87
N HIS A 132 3.92 -6.31 -19.13
CA HIS A 132 5.32 -6.63 -18.85
C HIS A 132 5.46 -7.93 -18.03
N PHE A 133 4.67 -8.07 -16.96
CA PHE A 133 4.74 -9.26 -16.11
C PHE A 133 4.19 -10.51 -16.80
N MET A 134 3.10 -10.38 -17.57
CA MET A 134 2.52 -11.50 -18.34
C MET A 134 3.45 -11.99 -19.44
N GLN A 135 4.15 -11.09 -20.12
CA GLN A 135 5.15 -11.44 -21.14
C GLN A 135 6.34 -12.17 -20.52
N ASN A 136 6.84 -11.67 -19.39
CA ASN A 136 8.04 -12.22 -18.74
C ASN A 136 7.74 -13.50 -17.92
N LYS A 137 6.50 -13.79 -17.61
CA LYS A 137 6.04 -14.92 -16.75
C LYS A 137 6.84 -15.04 -15.46
N ASN A 138 7.16 -13.91 -14.87
CA ASN A 138 7.94 -13.81 -13.65
C ASN A 138 7.76 -12.43 -13.02
N GLY A 139 7.96 -12.33 -11.71
CA GLY A 139 7.95 -11.09 -10.97
C GLY A 139 6.99 -11.10 -9.79
N HIS A 140 6.80 -9.94 -9.18
CA HIS A 140 5.98 -9.80 -7.99
C HIS A 140 5.22 -8.48 -8.02
N ILE A 141 3.91 -8.55 -7.94
CA ILE A 141 3.00 -7.40 -7.82
C ILE A 141 2.53 -7.31 -6.38
N ALA A 142 2.62 -6.14 -5.77
CA ALA A 142 2.16 -5.92 -4.41
C ALA A 142 1.32 -4.64 -4.30
N THR A 143 0.33 -4.62 -3.40
CA THR A 143 -0.47 -3.43 -3.14
C THR A 143 -0.77 -3.27 -1.65
N ILE A 144 -0.79 -2.00 -1.17
CA ILE A 144 -1.16 -1.69 0.21
C ILE A 144 -2.66 -1.38 0.27
N ALA A 145 -3.42 -2.38 0.71
CA ALA A 145 -4.82 -2.23 1.06
C ALA A 145 -4.96 -1.75 2.53
N SER A 146 -5.79 -2.39 3.33
CA SER A 146 -5.98 -2.11 4.76
C SER A 146 -6.89 -3.15 5.39
N VAL A 147 -6.78 -3.37 6.68
CA VAL A 147 -7.80 -4.10 7.47
C VAL A 147 -9.19 -3.43 7.40
N ALA A 148 -9.25 -2.13 7.10
CA ALA A 148 -10.51 -1.42 6.87
C ALA A 148 -11.27 -1.93 5.62
N GLY A 149 -10.59 -2.61 4.72
CA GLY A 149 -11.20 -3.29 3.56
C GLY A 149 -11.77 -4.67 3.88
N TYR A 150 -11.54 -5.25 5.05
CA TYR A 150 -12.08 -6.57 5.37
C TYR A 150 -13.61 -6.57 5.53
N ARG A 151 -14.14 -5.54 6.15
CA ARG A 151 -15.58 -5.36 6.39
C ARG A 151 -15.89 -3.92 6.74
N GLY A 152 -17.11 -3.44 6.45
CA GLY A 152 -17.53 -2.06 6.71
C GLY A 152 -17.33 -1.64 8.16
N LEU A 153 -16.55 -0.60 8.40
CA LEU A 153 -16.29 -0.02 9.72
C LEU A 153 -16.82 1.42 9.79
N PRO A 154 -17.36 1.86 10.96
CA PRO A 154 -17.73 3.25 11.14
C PRO A 154 -16.58 4.20 10.84
N LYS A 155 -16.89 5.40 10.36
CA LYS A 155 -15.94 6.47 9.98
C LYS A 155 -14.97 6.12 8.86
N SER A 156 -15.12 4.94 8.22
CA SER A 156 -14.23 4.48 7.14
C SER A 156 -14.94 4.34 5.78
N LEU A 157 -15.97 5.16 5.53
CA LEU A 157 -16.92 4.97 4.42
C LEU A 157 -16.24 4.75 3.05
N ALA A 158 -15.87 5.82 2.35
CA ALA A 158 -15.23 5.73 1.03
C ALA A 158 -13.85 5.04 1.09
N TYR A 159 -13.06 5.29 2.15
CA TYR A 159 -11.77 4.65 2.32
C TYR A 159 -11.89 3.12 2.46
N GLY A 160 -12.76 2.66 3.37
CA GLY A 160 -13.00 1.23 3.56
C GLY A 160 -13.50 0.56 2.29
N ALA A 161 -14.43 1.21 1.56
CA ALA A 161 -14.93 0.75 0.28
C ALA A 161 -13.80 0.63 -0.77
N SER A 162 -12.93 1.66 -0.90
CA SER A 162 -11.79 1.62 -1.83
C SER A 162 -10.82 0.47 -1.52
N LYS A 163 -10.54 0.23 -0.24
CA LYS A 163 -9.63 -0.84 0.19
C LYS A 163 -10.26 -2.24 0.05
N SER A 164 -11.58 -2.34 0.22
CA SER A 164 -12.34 -3.58 -0.06
C SER A 164 -12.33 -3.92 -1.56
N ALA A 165 -12.50 -2.93 -2.43
CA ALA A 165 -12.41 -3.10 -3.88
C ALA A 165 -11.01 -3.62 -4.31
N MET A 166 -9.93 -3.05 -3.74
CA MET A 166 -8.56 -3.54 -3.99
C MET A 166 -8.38 -5.00 -3.57
N ILE A 167 -8.89 -5.39 -2.39
CA ILE A 167 -8.80 -6.78 -1.90
C ILE A 167 -9.55 -7.71 -2.85
N ASN A 168 -10.80 -7.38 -3.21
CA ASN A 168 -11.62 -8.18 -4.09
C ASN A 168 -10.98 -8.37 -5.48
N LEU A 169 -10.47 -7.28 -6.06
CA LEU A 169 -9.77 -7.34 -7.35
C LEU A 169 -8.55 -8.26 -7.29
N CYS A 170 -7.72 -8.13 -6.27
CA CYS A 170 -6.53 -8.96 -6.09
C CYS A 170 -6.88 -10.44 -5.87
N GLU A 171 -7.95 -10.75 -5.13
CA GLU A 171 -8.46 -12.12 -4.99
C GLU A 171 -8.88 -12.67 -6.36
N GLY A 172 -9.55 -11.86 -7.20
CA GLY A 172 -10.03 -12.26 -8.53
C GLY A 172 -8.90 -12.54 -9.54
N ILE A 173 -7.86 -11.70 -9.57
CA ILE A 173 -6.73 -11.86 -10.53
C ILE A 173 -5.66 -12.86 -10.06
N TYR A 174 -5.70 -13.29 -8.80
CA TYR A 174 -4.69 -14.20 -8.22
C TYR A 174 -4.49 -15.50 -9.01
N PRO A 175 -5.55 -16.23 -9.42
CA PRO A 175 -5.37 -17.50 -10.16
C PRO A 175 -4.62 -17.30 -11.48
N GLU A 176 -4.93 -16.24 -12.22
CA GLU A 176 -4.31 -15.93 -13.50
C GLU A 176 -2.84 -15.56 -13.35
N LEU A 177 -2.50 -14.69 -12.38
CA LEU A 177 -1.11 -14.33 -12.10
C LEU A 177 -0.31 -15.56 -11.65
N LYS A 178 -0.89 -16.39 -10.79
CA LYS A 178 -0.24 -17.63 -10.32
C LYS A 178 0.03 -18.61 -11.47
N ALA A 179 -0.89 -18.76 -12.41
CA ALA A 179 -0.72 -19.61 -13.59
C ALA A 179 0.44 -19.12 -14.49
N ASN A 180 0.78 -17.84 -14.42
CA ASN A 180 1.89 -17.22 -15.14
C ASN A 180 3.16 -17.01 -14.29
N ASN A 181 3.31 -17.68 -13.14
CA ASN A 181 4.44 -17.58 -12.21
C ASN A 181 4.68 -16.16 -11.67
N ILE A 182 3.66 -15.31 -11.64
CA ILE A 182 3.73 -13.96 -11.09
C ILE A 182 3.20 -14.01 -9.66
N ALA A 183 4.03 -13.59 -8.71
CA ALA A 183 3.60 -13.49 -7.31
C ALA A 183 2.69 -12.26 -7.13
N LEU A 184 1.68 -12.39 -6.28
CA LEU A 184 0.81 -11.29 -5.87
C LEU A 184 0.76 -11.20 -4.35
N SER A 185 0.97 -10.00 -3.80
CA SER A 185 0.83 -9.73 -2.37
C SER A 185 -0.14 -8.59 -2.08
N ILE A 186 -1.12 -8.84 -1.21
CA ILE A 186 -1.96 -7.81 -0.62
C ILE A 186 -1.44 -7.52 0.78
N ILE A 187 -1.10 -6.26 1.05
CA ILE A 187 -0.69 -5.81 2.37
C ILE A 187 -1.91 -5.20 3.06
N ASN A 188 -2.30 -5.76 4.21
CA ASN A 188 -3.42 -5.32 5.02
C ASN A 188 -2.92 -4.83 6.40
N PRO A 189 -2.40 -3.59 6.50
CA PRO A 189 -1.99 -3.01 7.77
C PRO A 189 -3.18 -2.76 8.68
N GLY A 190 -2.98 -2.96 10.00
CA GLY A 190 -3.77 -2.30 11.02
C GLY A 190 -3.35 -0.84 11.19
N PHE A 191 -3.34 -0.34 12.44
CA PHE A 191 -2.90 1.03 12.70
C PHE A 191 -1.37 1.14 12.65
N VAL A 192 -0.88 2.00 11.76
CA VAL A 192 0.54 2.37 11.62
C VAL A 192 0.66 3.87 11.82
N LYS A 193 1.60 4.33 12.63
CA LYS A 193 1.84 5.74 12.93
C LYS A 193 2.32 6.48 11.67
N THR A 194 1.39 7.09 10.94
CA THR A 194 1.61 7.82 9.69
C THR A 194 0.84 9.14 9.68
N ARG A 195 1.06 10.01 8.68
CA ARG A 195 0.22 11.21 8.49
C ARG A 195 -1.26 10.85 8.31
N LEU A 196 -1.58 9.71 7.69
CA LEU A 196 -2.96 9.27 7.50
C LEU A 196 -3.64 8.97 8.84
N THR A 197 -2.98 8.21 9.70
CA THR A 197 -3.53 7.81 11.01
C THR A 197 -3.47 8.92 12.06
N ALA A 198 -2.62 9.95 11.88
CA ALA A 198 -2.57 11.13 12.75
C ALA A 198 -3.89 11.91 12.77
N LYS A 199 -4.73 11.75 11.74
CA LYS A 199 -6.07 12.35 11.64
C LYS A 199 -7.13 11.63 12.48
N ASN A 200 -6.83 10.46 13.05
CA ASN A 200 -7.78 9.67 13.81
C ASN A 200 -8.04 10.28 15.19
N ASN A 201 -9.31 10.47 15.52
CA ASN A 201 -9.79 10.94 16.83
C ASN A 201 -10.41 9.82 17.68
N PHE A 202 -10.05 8.57 17.42
CA PHE A 202 -10.52 7.39 18.14
C PHE A 202 -9.33 6.51 18.56
N PRO A 203 -9.53 5.60 19.54
CA PRO A 203 -8.46 4.69 19.98
C PRO A 203 -7.93 3.82 18.85
N MET A 204 -6.61 3.75 18.72
CA MET A 204 -5.91 2.93 17.73
C MET A 204 -5.17 1.78 18.44
N PRO A 205 -5.88 0.67 18.77
CA PRO A 205 -5.24 -0.45 19.45
C PRO A 205 -4.15 -1.08 18.59
N PHE A 206 -3.06 -1.49 19.25
CA PHE A 206 -1.92 -2.12 18.60
C PHE A 206 -1.24 -1.25 17.53
N LEU A 207 -1.20 0.08 17.74
CA LEU A 207 -0.47 1.00 16.87
C LEU A 207 1.01 0.62 16.82
N ILE A 208 1.55 0.50 15.60
CA ILE A 208 2.96 0.20 15.35
C ILE A 208 3.65 1.35 14.60
N SER A 209 4.99 1.36 14.58
CA SER A 209 5.76 2.33 13.81
C SER A 209 5.79 1.99 12.30
N GLN A 210 6.25 2.93 11.46
CA GLN A 210 6.40 2.75 10.03
C GLN A 210 7.53 1.74 9.73
N GLU A 211 8.60 1.79 10.51
CA GLU A 211 9.74 0.89 10.43
C GLU A 211 9.31 -0.56 10.71
N GLN A 212 8.56 -0.77 11.80
CA GLN A 212 8.00 -2.09 12.11
C GLN A 212 7.06 -2.59 11.00
N ALA A 213 6.26 -1.71 10.42
CA ALA A 213 5.39 -2.05 9.30
C ALA A 213 6.22 -2.45 8.06
N SER A 214 7.27 -1.70 7.73
CA SER A 214 8.17 -2.02 6.61
C SER A 214 8.87 -3.37 6.80
N ASP A 215 9.24 -3.73 8.04
CA ASP A 215 9.83 -5.04 8.36
C ASP A 215 8.85 -6.19 8.09
N TYR A 216 7.61 -6.08 8.56
CA TYR A 216 6.57 -7.09 8.28
C TYR A 216 6.31 -7.24 6.78
N ILE A 217 6.26 -6.11 6.05
CA ILE A 217 6.03 -6.13 4.61
C ILE A 217 7.20 -6.77 3.89
N TYR A 218 8.43 -6.34 4.18
CA TYR A 218 9.63 -6.89 3.56
C TYR A 218 9.71 -8.41 3.74
N GLN A 219 9.56 -8.91 4.96
CA GLN A 219 9.55 -10.34 5.24
C GLN A 219 8.46 -11.10 4.47
N GLY A 220 7.25 -10.51 4.40
CA GLY A 220 6.14 -11.09 3.65
C GLY A 220 6.38 -11.13 2.15
N LEU A 221 6.96 -10.06 1.57
CA LEU A 221 7.34 -9.98 0.16
C LEU A 221 8.44 -11.00 -0.19
N MET A 222 9.47 -11.12 0.66
CA MET A 222 10.53 -12.11 0.44
C MET A 222 9.98 -13.55 0.46
N ALA A 223 9.02 -13.83 1.30
CA ALA A 223 8.31 -15.11 1.36
C ALA A 223 7.20 -15.25 0.31
N LYS A 224 7.00 -14.27 -0.59
CA LYS A 224 5.95 -14.22 -1.63
C LYS A 224 4.56 -14.57 -1.08
N LYS A 225 4.22 -14.11 0.14
CA LYS A 225 2.91 -14.36 0.76
C LYS A 225 1.83 -13.59 0.01
N PHE A 226 0.71 -14.26 -0.31
CA PHE A 226 -0.43 -13.58 -0.91
C PHE A 226 -0.99 -12.50 0.01
N GLU A 227 -1.16 -12.78 1.30
CA GLU A 227 -1.62 -11.80 2.26
C GLU A 227 -0.57 -11.53 3.36
N ILE A 228 -0.20 -10.26 3.48
CA ILE A 228 0.69 -9.73 4.50
C ILE A 228 -0.14 -8.83 5.41
N HIS A 229 -0.45 -9.29 6.63
CA HIS A 229 -1.27 -8.52 7.57
C HIS A 229 -0.61 -8.42 8.94
N PHE A 230 -0.72 -7.27 9.58
CA PHE A 230 -0.08 -6.97 10.86
C PHE A 230 -0.78 -5.79 11.57
N PRO A 231 -0.62 -5.67 12.91
CA PRO A 231 -0.08 -6.68 13.83
C PRO A 231 -1.05 -7.86 13.97
N LYS A 232 -0.52 -9.08 14.08
CA LYS A 232 -1.31 -10.33 13.99
C LYS A 232 -2.49 -10.39 14.97
N LYS A 233 -2.27 -9.99 16.25
CA LYS A 233 -3.33 -10.01 17.27
C LYS A 233 -4.56 -9.20 16.84
N PHE A 234 -4.36 -8.02 16.31
CA PHE A 234 -5.45 -7.13 15.86
C PHE A 234 -6.11 -7.65 14.60
N THR A 235 -5.31 -8.02 13.60
CA THR A 235 -5.83 -8.43 12.30
C THR A 235 -6.58 -9.75 12.34
N PHE A 236 -6.23 -10.69 13.23
CA PHE A 236 -7.02 -11.91 13.44
C PHE A 236 -8.41 -11.63 14.01
N ILE A 237 -8.54 -10.66 14.93
CA ILE A 237 -9.85 -10.22 15.42
C ILE A 237 -10.72 -9.71 14.26
N LEU A 238 -10.15 -8.86 13.39
CA LEU A 238 -10.89 -8.31 12.25
C LEU A 238 -11.21 -9.35 11.18
N LYS A 239 -10.33 -10.33 10.96
CA LYS A 239 -10.61 -11.47 10.10
C LYS A 239 -11.74 -12.34 10.64
N PHE A 240 -11.78 -12.56 11.95
CA PHE A 240 -12.91 -13.25 12.57
C PHE A 240 -14.21 -12.46 12.37
N LEU A 241 -14.18 -11.14 12.58
CA LEU A 241 -15.34 -10.28 12.31
C LEU A 241 -15.78 -10.31 10.83
N ARG A 242 -14.88 -10.58 9.88
CA ARG A 242 -15.19 -10.69 8.45
C ARG A 242 -16.13 -11.86 8.15
N ILE A 243 -15.99 -12.98 8.86
CA ILE A 243 -16.70 -14.24 8.55
C ILE A 243 -18.01 -14.43 9.32
N ILE A 244 -18.24 -13.71 10.41
CA ILE A 244 -19.46 -13.86 11.22
C ILE A 244 -20.70 -13.31 10.50
N PRO A 245 -21.90 -13.93 10.66
CA PRO A 245 -23.14 -13.46 10.04
C PRO A 245 -23.50 -12.02 10.44
N TYR A 246 -24.23 -11.31 9.57
CA TYR A 246 -24.68 -9.93 9.84
C TYR A 246 -25.49 -9.79 11.12
N LYS A 247 -26.30 -10.81 11.48
CA LYS A 247 -27.07 -10.82 12.74
C LYS A 247 -26.21 -10.66 13.99
N ILE A 248 -24.96 -11.09 13.94
CA ILE A 248 -23.99 -10.95 15.05
C ILE A 248 -23.11 -9.72 14.82
N TYR A 249 -22.64 -9.50 13.60
CA TYR A 249 -21.73 -8.40 13.27
C TYR A 249 -22.34 -7.02 13.53
N LEU A 250 -23.55 -6.76 13.01
CA LEU A 250 -24.16 -5.42 13.08
C LEU A 250 -24.41 -4.94 14.52
N PRO A 251 -24.92 -5.76 15.48
CA PRO A 251 -24.97 -5.37 16.88
C PRO A 251 -23.64 -4.99 17.50
N ILE A 252 -22.55 -5.73 17.16
CA ILE A 252 -21.20 -5.42 17.66
C ILE A 252 -20.75 -4.05 17.14
N ILE A 253 -20.88 -3.80 15.84
CA ILE A 253 -20.48 -2.52 15.23
C ILE A 253 -21.33 -1.36 15.75
N ASN A 254 -22.64 -1.57 15.92
CA ASN A 254 -23.52 -0.55 16.49
C ASN A 254 -23.11 -0.18 17.94
N ASN A 255 -22.71 -1.16 18.74
CA ASN A 255 -22.19 -0.90 20.09
C ASN A 255 -20.87 -0.11 20.07
N ILE A 256 -19.95 -0.44 19.15
CA ILE A 256 -18.70 0.30 18.95
C ILE A 256 -19.01 1.75 18.52
N TYR A 257 -19.92 1.94 17.57
CA TYR A 257 -20.36 3.26 17.11
C TYR A 257 -20.92 4.11 18.26
N ARG A 258 -21.85 3.57 19.05
CA ARG A 258 -22.44 4.27 20.19
C ARG A 258 -21.40 4.71 21.22
N LYS A 259 -20.47 3.84 21.61
CA LYS A 259 -19.41 4.16 22.58
C LYS A 259 -18.49 5.29 22.11
N ASN A 260 -18.32 5.46 20.81
CA ASN A 260 -17.47 6.50 20.23
C ASN A 260 -18.21 7.85 20.00
N HIS A 261 -19.54 7.87 20.15
CA HIS A 261 -20.38 9.06 19.92
C HIS A 261 -21.08 9.55 21.21
N GLN A 262 -20.95 8.83 22.33
CA GLN A 262 -21.45 9.25 23.63
C GLN A 262 -20.40 10.03 24.47
N LYS A 263 -19.24 10.30 23.89
CA LYS A 263 -18.21 11.17 24.43
C LYS A 263 -18.10 12.44 23.56
#